data_05a4ab0d694bbdfa4df83ff9d2db8d31
#
_entry.id   05a4ab0d694bbdfa4df83ff9d2db8d31
#
_cell.length_a   1.000
_cell.length_b   1.000
_cell.length_c   1.000
_cell.angle_alpha   90.00
_cell.angle_beta   90.00
_cell.angle_gamma   90.00
#
_symmetry.space_group_name_H-M   'P 1'
#
loop_
_entity.id
_entity.type
_entity.pdbx_description
1 polymer ?
#
loop_
_entity_poly.entity_id
_entity_poly.type
_entity_poly.pdbx_seq_one_letter_code
_entity_poly.pdbx_strand_id
1 'polypeptide(L)'
;MEKAKTLFKWILVVFALGLISSCASSFRSQPDESNPIVTVAILPFSNLSNNADAPEHLRGLLSNKLTAKFYKVIPLQQVDERLVDELGITLGEQLSELEFEEIHSIINADAYVYGDILHYDQITSGILNINRVSTKLKMIQSRNEMIFWSSNIGIKSEVRSSGLSGSLASLVSLGNDINDTEIHWITLRREAGGDGSIVSNLIGGLLVKTLSSAFGLTLKFESMALINRSTMTLRNGPGF
;
A
#
# COMPACT_ATOMS: atom_id res chain seq x y z
N MET A 1 -13.10 60.95 -11.08
CA MET A 1 -12.37 60.03 -10.17
C MET A 1 -13.15 58.78 -9.80
N GLU A 2 -14.47 58.81 -9.68
CA GLU A 2 -15.28 57.62 -9.34
C GLU A 2 -15.26 56.52 -10.42
N LYS A 3 -15.37 56.90 -11.71
CA LYS A 3 -15.36 55.91 -12.81
C LYS A 3 -14.05 55.10 -12.89
N ALA A 4 -12.92 55.69 -12.52
CA ALA A 4 -11.63 54.98 -12.50
C ALA A 4 -11.57 53.94 -11.35
N LYS A 5 -12.15 54.26 -10.17
CA LYS A 5 -12.22 53.33 -9.04
C LYS A 5 -13.13 52.12 -9.34
N THR A 6 -14.23 52.34 -10.06
CA THR A 6 -15.16 51.27 -10.47
C THR A 6 -14.49 50.35 -11.50
N LEU A 7 -13.79 50.92 -12.49
CA LEU A 7 -13.06 50.14 -13.50
C LEU A 7 -11.97 49.28 -12.87
N PHE A 8 -11.22 49.83 -11.91
CA PHE A 8 -10.19 49.08 -11.17
C PHE A 8 -10.76 47.91 -10.34
N LYS A 9 -11.92 48.11 -9.70
CA LYS A 9 -12.61 47.01 -8.99
C LYS A 9 -13.02 45.89 -9.94
N TRP A 10 -13.55 46.19 -11.11
CA TRP A 10 -13.93 45.18 -12.11
C TRP A 10 -12.74 44.40 -12.66
N ILE A 11 -11.58 45.09 -12.88
CA ILE A 11 -10.34 44.42 -13.30
C ILE A 11 -9.83 43.48 -12.21
N LEU A 12 -9.92 43.87 -10.94
CA LEU A 12 -9.51 43.05 -9.80
C LEU A 12 -10.40 41.79 -9.65
N VAL A 13 -11.72 41.92 -9.87
CA VAL A 13 -12.66 40.80 -9.85
C VAL A 13 -12.41 39.82 -11.00
N VAL A 14 -12.17 40.32 -12.22
CA VAL A 14 -11.86 39.47 -13.38
C VAL A 14 -10.52 38.77 -13.19
N PHE A 15 -9.52 39.43 -12.62
CA PHE A 15 -8.22 38.85 -12.30
C PHE A 15 -8.33 37.77 -11.21
N ALA A 16 -9.14 38.02 -10.16
CA ALA A 16 -9.40 37.03 -9.11
C ALA A 16 -10.16 35.80 -9.63
N LEU A 17 -11.15 35.99 -10.53
CA LEU A 17 -11.83 34.88 -11.20
C LEU A 17 -10.88 34.08 -12.12
N GLY A 18 -9.92 34.73 -12.77
CA GLY A 18 -8.90 34.05 -13.60
C GLY A 18 -7.95 33.16 -12.77
N LEU A 19 -7.66 33.54 -11.53
CA LEU A 19 -6.82 32.73 -10.63
C LEU A 19 -7.50 31.47 -10.10
N ILE A 20 -8.83 31.44 -10.02
CA ILE A 20 -9.60 30.28 -9.59
C ILE A 20 -9.68 29.20 -10.72
N SER A 21 -9.49 29.59 -11.97
CA SER A 21 -9.43 28.66 -13.11
C SER A 21 -8.09 27.95 -13.28
N SER A 22 -7.11 28.21 -12.39
CA SER A 22 -5.84 27.49 -12.34
C SER A 22 -6.09 26.03 -11.96
N CYS A 23 -6.40 25.28 -12.96
CA CYS A 23 -6.48 23.83 -13.07
C CYS A 23 -5.89 23.06 -11.90
N ALA A 24 -6.76 22.50 -11.10
CA ALA A 24 -6.50 21.18 -10.55
C ALA A 24 -6.38 20.19 -11.74
N SER A 25 -5.23 20.12 -12.39
CA SER A 25 -4.89 18.98 -13.22
C SER A 25 -4.77 17.80 -12.26
N SER A 26 -5.92 17.16 -12.00
CA SER A 26 -5.93 15.85 -11.35
C SER A 26 -5.06 14.99 -12.26
N PHE A 27 -3.92 14.56 -11.75
CA PHE A 27 -3.04 13.59 -12.41
C PHE A 27 -3.84 12.29 -12.51
N ARG A 28 -4.66 12.22 -13.55
CA ARG A 28 -5.51 11.05 -13.80
C ARG A 28 -4.56 9.98 -14.28
N SER A 29 -4.30 8.98 -13.45
CA SER A 29 -3.60 7.78 -13.87
C SER A 29 -4.26 7.26 -15.13
N GLN A 30 -3.47 6.99 -16.17
CA GLN A 30 -3.97 6.48 -17.45
C GLN A 30 -3.49 5.05 -17.65
N PRO A 31 -4.24 4.21 -18.38
CA PRO A 31 -3.76 2.90 -18.80
C PRO A 31 -2.45 3.02 -19.59
N ASP A 32 -1.61 2.02 -19.49
CA ASP A 32 -0.38 1.90 -20.28
C ASP A 32 -0.56 0.79 -21.33
N GLU A 33 -1.07 1.17 -22.50
CA GLU A 33 -1.35 0.23 -23.60
C GLU A 33 -0.12 -0.56 -24.07
N SER A 34 1.09 -0.11 -23.73
CA SER A 34 2.33 -0.82 -24.04
C SER A 34 2.68 -1.93 -23.05
N ASN A 35 1.93 -2.02 -21.95
CA ASN A 35 2.15 -3.07 -20.94
C ASN A 35 1.54 -4.39 -21.44
N PRO A 36 2.35 -5.47 -21.60
CA PRO A 36 1.85 -6.75 -22.11
C PRO A 36 1.01 -7.53 -21.08
N ILE A 37 1.00 -7.12 -19.80
CA ILE A 37 0.28 -7.81 -18.73
C ILE A 37 -1.11 -7.21 -18.58
N VAL A 38 -2.12 -7.98 -18.95
CA VAL A 38 -3.54 -7.63 -18.80
C VAL A 38 -4.11 -8.27 -17.55
N THR A 39 -3.99 -9.61 -17.46
CA THR A 39 -4.61 -10.44 -16.42
C THR A 39 -3.57 -10.81 -15.36
N VAL A 40 -3.91 -10.56 -14.09
CA VAL A 40 -3.03 -10.82 -12.95
C VAL A 40 -3.72 -11.72 -11.94
N ALA A 41 -3.04 -12.77 -11.51
CA ALA A 41 -3.41 -13.60 -10.36
C ALA A 41 -2.58 -13.21 -9.15
N ILE A 42 -3.23 -12.95 -8.01
CA ILE A 42 -2.57 -12.74 -6.73
C ILE A 42 -2.65 -14.05 -5.96
N LEU A 43 -1.53 -14.71 -5.79
CA LEU A 43 -1.45 -15.99 -5.09
C LEU A 43 -1.60 -15.81 -3.56
N PRO A 44 -1.90 -16.85 -2.80
CA PRO A 44 -1.84 -16.82 -1.34
C PRO A 44 -0.48 -16.30 -0.86
N PHE A 45 -0.48 -15.39 0.12
CA PHE A 45 0.77 -14.86 0.66
C PHE A 45 1.32 -15.77 1.76
N SER A 46 2.62 -15.98 1.75
CA SER A 46 3.34 -16.58 2.87
C SER A 46 3.28 -15.63 4.08
N ASN A 47 3.03 -16.20 5.27
CA ASN A 47 2.80 -15.40 6.47
C ASN A 47 3.81 -15.74 7.57
N LEU A 48 4.88 -14.97 7.64
CA LEU A 48 5.87 -15.06 8.69
C LEU A 48 5.52 -14.21 9.93
N SER A 49 4.37 -13.52 9.91
CA SER A 49 3.85 -12.77 11.04
C SER A 49 3.00 -13.66 11.97
N ASN A 50 2.72 -13.18 13.18
CA ASN A 50 1.84 -13.89 14.12
C ASN A 50 0.34 -13.58 13.92
N ASN A 51 -0.05 -12.87 12.86
CA ASN A 51 -1.43 -12.48 12.61
C ASN A 51 -2.03 -13.30 11.46
N ALA A 52 -2.99 -14.15 11.77
CA ALA A 52 -3.62 -15.06 10.80
C ALA A 52 -4.42 -14.31 9.70
N ASP A 53 -4.96 -13.12 9.99
CA ASP A 53 -5.78 -12.35 9.07
C ASP A 53 -4.96 -11.48 8.09
N ALA A 54 -3.65 -11.37 8.34
CA ALA A 54 -2.76 -10.52 7.55
C ALA A 54 -2.75 -10.86 6.04
N PRO A 55 -2.68 -12.14 5.63
CA PRO A 55 -2.67 -12.52 4.20
C PRO A 55 -3.91 -12.08 3.46
N GLU A 56 -5.09 -12.36 3.99
CA GLU A 56 -6.36 -11.99 3.36
C GLU A 56 -6.50 -10.49 3.26
N HIS A 57 -6.19 -9.77 4.34
CA HIS A 57 -6.28 -8.31 4.37
C HIS A 57 -5.34 -7.64 3.35
N LEU A 58 -4.08 -8.02 3.31
CA LEU A 58 -3.09 -7.41 2.41
C LEU A 58 -3.33 -7.79 0.95
N ARG A 59 -3.73 -9.04 0.66
CA ARG A 59 -4.13 -9.47 -0.69
C ARG A 59 -5.34 -8.69 -1.19
N GLY A 60 -6.35 -8.48 -0.34
CA GLY A 60 -7.53 -7.68 -0.67
C GLY A 60 -7.17 -6.23 -1.03
N LEU A 61 -6.31 -5.59 -0.23
CA LEU A 61 -5.81 -4.24 -0.52
C LEU A 61 -5.02 -4.19 -1.83
N LEU A 62 -4.17 -5.17 -2.09
CA LEU A 62 -3.38 -5.24 -3.32
C LEU A 62 -4.27 -5.46 -4.54
N SER A 63 -5.26 -6.36 -4.46
CA SER A 63 -6.25 -6.61 -5.51
C SER A 63 -6.96 -5.32 -5.93
N ASN A 64 -7.50 -4.57 -4.95
CA ASN A 64 -8.13 -3.28 -5.21
C ASN A 64 -7.15 -2.28 -5.85
N LYS A 65 -5.90 -2.28 -5.42
CA LYS A 65 -4.89 -1.37 -5.95
C LYS A 65 -4.48 -1.71 -7.38
N LEU A 66 -4.32 -2.99 -7.71
CA LEU A 66 -4.00 -3.44 -9.08
C LEU A 66 -5.16 -3.15 -10.03
N THR A 67 -6.40 -3.35 -9.60
CA THR A 67 -7.59 -2.97 -10.37
C THR A 67 -7.61 -1.46 -10.64
N ALA A 68 -7.30 -0.64 -9.63
CA ALA A 68 -7.19 0.81 -9.79
C ALA A 68 -6.00 1.22 -10.69
N LYS A 69 -5.05 0.34 -10.92
CA LYS A 69 -3.93 0.49 -11.87
C LYS A 69 -4.21 -0.15 -13.24
N PHE A 70 -5.46 -0.43 -13.56
CA PHE A 70 -5.94 -0.93 -14.86
C PHE A 70 -5.51 -2.37 -15.20
N TYR A 71 -5.20 -3.20 -14.21
CA TYR A 71 -5.04 -4.63 -14.38
C TYR A 71 -6.38 -5.36 -14.20
N LYS A 72 -6.61 -6.41 -14.98
CA LYS A 72 -7.71 -7.35 -14.77
C LYS A 72 -7.27 -8.38 -13.72
N VAL A 73 -7.65 -8.18 -12.46
CA VAL A 73 -7.30 -9.08 -11.38
C VAL A 73 -8.28 -10.25 -11.34
N ILE A 74 -7.77 -11.48 -11.33
CA ILE A 74 -8.58 -12.68 -11.11
C ILE A 74 -9.12 -12.63 -9.67
N PRO A 75 -10.42 -12.88 -9.43
CA PRO A 75 -10.97 -12.90 -8.08
C PRO A 75 -10.17 -13.81 -7.15
N LEU A 76 -9.82 -13.30 -5.96
CA LEU A 76 -8.98 -14.04 -5.00
C LEU A 76 -9.57 -15.40 -4.66
N GLN A 77 -10.89 -15.45 -4.44
CA GLN A 77 -11.60 -16.69 -4.16
C GLN A 77 -11.43 -17.73 -5.30
N GLN A 78 -11.51 -17.30 -6.56
CA GLN A 78 -11.33 -18.18 -7.71
C GLN A 78 -9.90 -18.74 -7.79
N VAL A 79 -8.90 -17.93 -7.42
CA VAL A 79 -7.50 -18.38 -7.33
C VAL A 79 -7.36 -19.43 -6.24
N ASP A 80 -7.92 -19.17 -5.07
CA ASP A 80 -7.80 -20.04 -3.90
C ASP A 80 -8.55 -21.38 -4.13
N GLU A 81 -9.78 -21.35 -4.67
CA GLU A 81 -10.54 -22.54 -5.02
C GLU A 81 -9.75 -23.44 -5.97
N ARG A 82 -9.17 -22.90 -7.04
CA ARG A 82 -8.40 -23.71 -7.99
C ARG A 82 -7.15 -24.33 -7.38
N LEU A 83 -6.42 -23.56 -6.55
CA LEU A 83 -5.23 -24.06 -5.88
C LEU A 83 -5.57 -25.20 -4.88
N VAL A 84 -6.69 -25.07 -4.18
CA VAL A 84 -7.16 -26.11 -3.25
C VAL A 84 -7.63 -27.35 -4.00
N ASP A 85 -8.48 -27.18 -5.00
CA ASP A 85 -9.15 -28.29 -5.68
C ASP A 85 -8.16 -29.12 -6.52
N GLU A 86 -7.18 -28.50 -7.16
CA GLU A 86 -6.29 -29.16 -8.10
C GLU A 86 -4.92 -29.52 -7.51
N LEU A 87 -4.41 -28.74 -6.53
CA LEU A 87 -3.09 -28.95 -5.93
C LEU A 87 -3.11 -29.16 -4.40
N GLY A 88 -4.28 -29.02 -3.76
CA GLY A 88 -4.38 -29.12 -2.30
C GLY A 88 -3.69 -27.98 -1.55
N ILE A 89 -3.40 -26.87 -2.21
CA ILE A 89 -2.69 -25.71 -1.64
C ILE A 89 -3.67 -24.83 -0.88
N THR A 90 -3.44 -24.65 0.41
CA THR A 90 -4.25 -23.82 1.29
C THR A 90 -3.46 -22.62 1.88
N LEU A 91 -2.13 -22.72 1.88
CA LEU A 91 -1.23 -21.73 2.50
C LEU A 91 -0.19 -21.24 1.48
N GLY A 92 0.20 -19.96 1.60
CA GLY A 92 1.18 -19.35 0.71
C GLY A 92 2.57 -19.99 0.78
N GLU A 93 2.96 -20.53 1.94
CA GLU A 93 4.23 -21.21 2.15
C GLU A 93 4.40 -22.44 1.25
N GLN A 94 3.30 -23.15 0.95
CA GLN A 94 3.30 -24.35 0.11
C GLN A 94 3.63 -24.04 -1.36
N LEU A 95 3.44 -22.79 -1.79
CA LEU A 95 3.75 -22.38 -3.17
C LEU A 95 5.25 -22.45 -3.51
N SER A 96 6.11 -22.45 -2.50
CA SER A 96 7.57 -22.58 -2.71
C SER A 96 8.01 -23.97 -3.13
N GLU A 97 7.13 -24.97 -2.96
CA GLU A 97 7.39 -26.37 -3.32
C GLU A 97 6.90 -26.71 -4.73
N LEU A 98 6.15 -25.77 -5.37
CA LEU A 98 5.58 -25.96 -6.70
C LEU A 98 6.48 -25.35 -7.78
N GLU A 99 6.45 -26.01 -8.95
CA GLU A 99 7.01 -25.44 -10.16
C GLU A 99 6.06 -24.39 -10.77
N PHE A 100 6.63 -23.42 -11.46
CA PHE A 100 5.85 -22.33 -12.05
C PHE A 100 4.80 -22.85 -13.04
N GLU A 101 5.14 -23.86 -13.84
CA GLU A 101 4.28 -24.48 -14.83
C GLU A 101 3.03 -25.15 -14.21
N GLU A 102 3.13 -25.69 -13.01
CA GLU A 102 2.00 -26.29 -12.31
C GLU A 102 0.94 -25.24 -11.99
N ILE A 103 1.37 -24.09 -11.45
CA ILE A 103 0.48 -22.96 -11.16
C ILE A 103 -0.11 -22.41 -12.46
N HIS A 104 0.71 -22.26 -13.51
CA HIS A 104 0.29 -21.73 -14.79
C HIS A 104 -0.74 -22.61 -15.50
N SER A 105 -0.61 -23.94 -15.39
CA SER A 105 -1.56 -24.89 -15.97
C SER A 105 -2.98 -24.77 -15.40
N ILE A 106 -3.09 -24.36 -14.13
CA ILE A 106 -4.35 -24.27 -13.39
C ILE A 106 -4.92 -22.85 -13.47
N ILE A 107 -4.06 -21.84 -13.28
CA ILE A 107 -4.46 -20.44 -13.26
C ILE A 107 -3.91 -19.76 -14.52
N ASN A 108 -4.77 -19.53 -15.51
CA ASN A 108 -4.35 -18.84 -16.73
C ASN A 108 -4.34 -17.31 -16.49
N ALA A 109 -3.15 -16.75 -16.26
CA ALA A 109 -2.91 -15.34 -16.09
C ALA A 109 -1.64 -14.91 -16.83
N ASP A 110 -1.55 -13.60 -17.21
CA ASP A 110 -0.35 -13.04 -17.83
C ASP A 110 0.78 -12.84 -16.82
N ALA A 111 0.42 -12.67 -15.55
CA ALA A 111 1.39 -12.55 -14.46
C ALA A 111 0.82 -13.04 -13.13
N TYR A 112 1.72 -13.46 -12.25
CA TYR A 112 1.43 -13.93 -10.90
C TYR A 112 2.12 -13.05 -9.87
N VAL A 113 1.39 -12.66 -8.82
CA VAL A 113 1.95 -11.93 -7.69
C VAL A 113 2.13 -12.87 -6.52
N TYR A 114 3.37 -12.99 -6.09
CA TYR A 114 3.78 -13.66 -4.86
C TYR A 114 4.02 -12.62 -3.77
N GLY A 115 3.81 -12.99 -2.54
CA GLY A 115 4.06 -12.11 -1.40
C GLY A 115 4.45 -12.87 -0.15
N ASP A 116 5.42 -12.31 0.59
CA ASP A 116 5.80 -12.75 1.92
C ASP A 116 5.50 -11.63 2.91
N ILE A 117 4.73 -11.92 3.94
CA ILE A 117 4.43 -11.00 5.04
C ILE A 117 5.43 -11.26 6.15
N LEU A 118 6.33 -10.30 6.38
CA LEU A 118 7.39 -10.45 7.38
C LEU A 118 6.96 -9.91 8.75
N HIS A 119 6.26 -8.77 8.75
CA HIS A 119 5.76 -8.14 9.96
C HIS A 119 4.31 -7.69 9.76
N TYR A 120 3.49 -7.99 10.75
CA TYR A 120 2.12 -7.48 10.87
C TYR A 120 1.78 -7.46 12.37
N ASP A 121 2.38 -6.50 13.09
CA ASP A 121 2.33 -6.48 14.54
C ASP A 121 2.23 -5.07 15.14
N GLN A 122 1.80 -5.05 16.40
CA GLN A 122 1.80 -3.88 17.24
C GLN A 122 2.60 -4.17 18.51
N ILE A 123 3.63 -3.35 18.77
CA ILE A 123 4.45 -3.42 19.95
C ILE A 123 4.08 -2.25 20.87
N THR A 124 3.62 -2.56 22.08
CA THR A 124 3.25 -1.56 23.09
C THR A 124 4.20 -1.63 24.26
N SER A 125 4.88 -0.53 24.55
CA SER A 125 5.82 -0.41 25.68
C SER A 125 5.47 0.78 26.56
N GLY A 126 4.24 0.92 27.06
CA GLY A 126 3.80 1.96 27.98
C GLY A 126 4.10 3.44 27.60
N ILE A 127 5.22 3.68 26.94
CA ILE A 127 5.72 5.01 26.53
C ILE A 127 5.64 5.18 25.01
N LEU A 128 5.76 4.10 24.27
CA LEU A 128 5.84 4.07 22.82
C LEU A 128 5.00 2.92 22.27
N ASN A 129 4.11 3.24 21.33
CA ASN A 129 3.41 2.25 20.54
C ASN A 129 4.01 2.22 19.13
N ILE A 130 4.40 1.04 18.67
CA ILE A 130 4.97 0.82 17.36
C ILE A 130 4.06 -0.12 16.60
N ASN A 131 3.53 0.32 15.46
CA ASN A 131 2.83 -0.53 14.51
C ASN A 131 3.77 -0.82 13.34
N ARG A 132 3.88 -2.09 12.95
CA ARG A 132 4.74 -2.52 11.84
C ARG A 132 3.97 -3.39 10.86
N VAL A 133 4.10 -3.07 9.58
CA VAL A 133 3.66 -3.94 8.48
C VAL A 133 4.76 -3.94 7.44
N SER A 134 5.24 -5.11 7.03
CA SER A 134 6.21 -5.22 5.95
C SER A 134 5.99 -6.45 5.08
N THR A 135 6.27 -6.30 3.79
CA THR A 135 6.13 -7.37 2.80
C THR A 135 7.26 -7.36 1.80
N LYS A 136 7.56 -8.55 1.28
CA LYS A 136 8.26 -8.74 0.02
C LYS A 136 7.25 -9.16 -1.03
N LEU A 137 7.09 -8.36 -2.07
CA LEU A 137 6.17 -8.61 -3.17
C LEU A 137 6.96 -8.77 -4.46
N LYS A 138 6.57 -9.72 -5.31
CA LYS A 138 7.10 -9.88 -6.67
C LYS A 138 5.99 -10.24 -7.65
N MET A 139 6.04 -9.66 -8.84
CA MET A 139 5.20 -10.01 -9.98
C MET A 139 6.05 -10.70 -11.02
N ILE A 140 5.70 -11.93 -11.37
CA ILE A 140 6.39 -12.75 -12.36
C ILE A 140 5.50 -12.86 -13.59
N GLN A 141 6.05 -12.54 -14.77
CA GLN A 141 5.35 -12.64 -16.03
C GLN A 141 5.31 -14.11 -16.49
N SER A 142 4.13 -14.60 -16.91
CA SER A 142 3.94 -16.00 -17.28
C SER A 142 4.72 -16.44 -18.53
N ARG A 143 4.91 -15.53 -19.49
CA ARG A 143 5.52 -15.84 -20.79
C ARG A 143 7.00 -16.25 -20.69
N ASN A 144 7.75 -15.68 -19.77
CA ASN A 144 9.23 -15.81 -19.69
C ASN A 144 9.74 -15.99 -18.28
N GLU A 145 8.84 -16.10 -17.30
CA GLU A 145 9.15 -16.26 -15.87
C GLU A 145 10.06 -15.16 -15.28
N MET A 146 10.12 -14.03 -15.97
CA MET A 146 10.92 -12.90 -15.50
C MET A 146 10.16 -12.08 -14.46
N ILE A 147 10.91 -11.56 -13.50
CA ILE A 147 10.37 -10.61 -12.52
C ILE A 147 10.06 -9.30 -13.25
N PHE A 148 8.77 -9.01 -13.41
CA PHE A 148 8.29 -7.78 -13.99
C PHE A 148 8.34 -6.61 -13.00
N TRP A 149 8.09 -6.89 -11.74
CA TRP A 149 8.10 -5.91 -10.66
C TRP A 149 8.38 -6.59 -9.33
N SER A 150 9.07 -5.88 -8.44
CA SER A 150 9.28 -6.30 -7.06
C SER A 150 9.28 -5.11 -6.11
N SER A 151 8.95 -5.37 -4.84
CA SER A 151 8.91 -4.35 -3.79
C SER A 151 9.15 -4.99 -2.42
N ASN A 152 10.15 -4.48 -1.70
CA ASN A 152 10.49 -4.91 -0.35
C ASN A 152 10.37 -3.70 0.59
N ILE A 153 9.15 -3.41 1.04
CA ILE A 153 8.84 -2.21 1.83
C ILE A 153 8.26 -2.59 3.19
N GLY A 154 8.62 -1.82 4.20
CA GLY A 154 8.03 -1.83 5.52
C GLY A 154 7.52 -0.45 5.92
N ILE A 155 6.35 -0.39 6.53
CA ILE A 155 5.80 0.81 7.17
C ILE A 155 5.83 0.62 8.68
N LYS A 156 6.43 1.58 9.36
CA LYS A 156 6.51 1.64 10.81
C LYS A 156 5.87 2.95 11.29
N SER A 157 4.84 2.86 12.12
CA SER A 157 4.24 4.03 12.78
C SER A 157 4.67 4.06 14.25
N GLU A 158 5.26 5.16 14.69
CA GLU A 158 5.65 5.41 16.07
C GLU A 158 4.72 6.45 16.69
N VAL A 159 3.97 6.07 17.72
CA VAL A 159 3.13 6.98 18.51
C VAL A 159 3.78 7.18 19.86
N ARG A 160 4.20 8.40 20.15
CA ARG A 160 4.85 8.78 21.42
C ARG A 160 3.85 9.45 22.35
N SER A 161 3.88 9.11 23.64
CA SER A 161 3.13 9.87 24.63
C SER A 161 3.80 11.23 24.85
N SER A 162 2.97 12.29 24.82
CA SER A 162 3.44 13.65 25.12
C SER A 162 3.98 13.71 26.54
N GLY A 163 5.27 13.99 26.71
CA GLY A 163 5.87 14.24 28.02
C GLY A 163 7.20 13.57 28.35
N LEU A 164 7.73 12.70 27.50
CA LEU A 164 9.07 12.15 27.70
C LEU A 164 10.06 12.65 26.64
N SER A 165 11.20 13.12 27.15
CA SER A 165 12.31 13.59 26.33
C SER A 165 12.69 12.57 25.26
N GLY A 166 12.77 13.01 24.01
CA GLY A 166 12.97 12.21 22.81
C GLY A 166 14.20 11.28 22.77
N SER A 167 15.07 11.36 23.79
CA SER A 167 16.31 10.57 23.85
C SER A 167 16.09 9.10 24.24
N LEU A 168 15.16 8.77 25.13
CA LEU A 168 14.88 7.39 25.49
C LEU A 168 14.06 6.64 24.43
N ALA A 169 13.14 7.33 23.77
CA ALA A 169 12.35 6.74 22.68
C ALA A 169 13.20 6.43 21.44
N SER A 170 14.27 7.20 21.18
CA SER A 170 15.19 6.91 20.09
C SER A 170 16.07 5.68 20.31
N LEU A 171 16.38 5.35 21.56
CA LEU A 171 17.17 4.15 21.89
C LEU A 171 16.36 2.86 21.69
N VAL A 172 15.05 2.89 21.99
CA VAL A 172 14.16 1.73 21.79
C VAL A 172 13.89 1.49 20.28
N SER A 173 13.80 2.56 19.48
CA SER A 173 13.59 2.44 18.04
C SER A 173 14.81 1.87 17.29
N LEU A 174 16.02 2.17 17.75
CA LEU A 174 17.27 1.69 17.14
C LEU A 174 17.51 0.19 17.35
N GLY A 175 17.01 -0.40 18.44
CA GLY A 175 17.23 -1.81 18.75
C GLY A 175 16.42 -2.80 17.88
N ASN A 176 15.33 -2.35 17.25
CA ASN A 176 14.44 -3.22 16.48
C ASN A 176 14.71 -3.22 14.96
N ASP A 177 15.51 -2.28 14.46
CA ASP A 177 15.72 -2.11 12.99
C ASP A 177 17.03 -2.78 12.50
N ILE A 178 17.82 -3.36 13.38
CA ILE A 178 19.21 -3.78 13.05
C ILE A 178 19.28 -5.09 12.25
N ASN A 179 18.22 -5.90 12.22
CA ASN A 179 18.28 -7.24 11.62
C ASN A 179 17.62 -7.38 10.24
N ASP A 180 17.00 -6.33 9.69
CA ASP A 180 16.23 -6.45 8.44
C ASP A 180 16.81 -5.56 7.35
N THR A 181 18.01 -5.92 6.88
CA THR A 181 18.74 -5.18 5.80
C THR A 181 18.07 -5.28 4.44
N GLU A 182 17.12 -6.20 4.26
CA GLU A 182 16.43 -6.42 2.98
C GLU A 182 15.14 -5.61 2.82
N ILE A 183 14.62 -5.01 3.91
CA ILE A 183 13.39 -4.23 3.90
C ILE A 183 13.69 -2.74 3.93
N HIS A 184 13.12 -2.01 2.97
CA HIS A 184 13.15 -0.55 2.99
C HIS A 184 12.07 -0.01 3.93
N TRP A 185 12.47 0.37 5.15
CA TRP A 185 11.56 0.88 6.17
C TRP A 185 11.23 2.36 5.98
N ILE A 186 9.93 2.68 6.03
CA ILE A 186 9.40 4.03 6.06
C ILE A 186 8.78 4.27 7.42
N THR A 187 9.39 5.18 8.21
CA THR A 187 8.94 5.50 9.57
C THR A 187 8.02 6.72 9.56
N LEU A 188 6.81 6.53 10.09
CA LEU A 188 5.82 7.58 10.32
C LEU A 188 5.79 7.90 11.81
N ARG A 189 6.13 9.13 12.18
CA ARG A 189 6.14 9.57 13.58
C ARG A 189 4.93 10.40 13.90
N ARG A 190 4.27 10.09 15.03
CA ARG A 190 3.14 10.84 15.58
C ARG A 190 3.39 11.18 17.03
N GLU A 191 2.97 12.36 17.45
CA GLU A 191 2.87 12.73 18.86
C GLU A 191 1.42 12.48 19.32
N ALA A 192 1.27 11.84 20.49
CA ALA A 192 -0.05 11.67 21.09
C ALA A 192 -0.56 13.07 21.49
N GLY A 193 -1.64 13.52 20.87
CA GLY A 193 -2.21 14.86 21.08
C GLY A 193 -1.96 15.90 19.95
N GLY A 194 -1.09 15.58 19.00
CA GLY A 194 -0.93 16.39 17.79
C GLY A 194 -2.09 16.20 16.80
N ASP A 195 -2.52 17.26 16.16
CA ASP A 195 -3.64 17.31 15.21
C ASP A 195 -3.30 16.64 13.86
N GLY A 196 -2.93 15.44 13.82
CA GLY A 196 -2.86 14.56 12.64
C GLY A 196 -2.42 15.15 11.28
N SER A 197 -1.87 16.37 11.23
CA SER A 197 -1.64 17.12 9.98
C SER A 197 -0.57 16.53 9.06
N ILE A 198 0.36 15.73 9.60
CA ILE A 198 1.44 15.11 8.81
C ILE A 198 0.92 13.93 7.98
N VAL A 199 -0.17 13.29 8.41
CA VAL A 199 -0.73 12.12 7.74
C VAL A 199 -1.60 12.49 6.55
N SER A 200 -2.23 13.67 6.57
CA SER A 200 -3.09 14.14 5.48
C SER A 200 -2.32 14.39 4.18
N ASN A 201 -1.05 14.77 4.27
CA ASN A 201 -0.23 15.09 3.09
C ASN A 201 0.34 13.84 2.39
N LEU A 202 0.42 12.69 3.06
CA LEU A 202 0.98 11.45 2.49
C LEU A 202 -0.06 10.56 1.78
N ILE A 203 -1.34 10.71 2.08
CA ILE A 203 -2.42 9.82 1.58
C ILE A 203 -3.58 10.61 0.97
N GLY A 204 -3.37 11.83 0.53
CA GLY A 204 -4.39 12.57 -0.21
C GLY A 204 -5.70 12.76 0.57
N GLY A 205 -5.65 13.36 1.75
CA GLY A 205 -6.83 13.95 2.40
C GLY A 205 -7.89 13.00 2.95
N LEU A 206 -7.64 11.69 3.04
CA LEU A 206 -8.66 10.75 3.55
C LEU A 206 -8.73 10.78 5.08
N LEU A 207 -9.90 11.09 5.56
CA LEU A 207 -10.39 11.12 6.94
C LEU A 207 -10.04 9.85 7.75
N VAL A 208 -8.84 9.77 8.30
CA VAL A 208 -8.44 8.63 9.16
C VAL A 208 -8.55 8.96 10.64
N LYS A 209 -9.11 10.13 11.01
CA LYS A 209 -9.05 10.66 12.37
C LYS A 209 -9.94 9.96 13.39
N THR A 210 -10.89 9.11 12.99
CA THR A 210 -11.93 8.58 13.90
C THR A 210 -12.21 7.08 13.83
N LEU A 211 -11.62 6.32 12.93
CA LEU A 211 -11.99 4.92 12.74
C LEU A 211 -11.04 3.88 13.31
N SER A 212 -9.80 4.24 13.65
CA SER A 212 -8.80 3.26 14.08
C SER A 212 -9.00 2.71 15.49
N SER A 213 -9.66 3.45 16.38
CA SER A 213 -9.88 3.02 17.77
C SER A 213 -11.21 2.28 18.00
N ALA A 214 -12.19 2.43 17.08
CA ALA A 214 -13.54 1.92 17.30
C ALA A 214 -13.80 0.50 16.75
N PHE A 215 -12.96 -0.02 15.81
CA PHE A 215 -13.29 -1.26 15.08
C PHE A 215 -12.20 -2.33 15.05
N GLY A 216 -11.21 -2.32 15.95
CA GLY A 216 -10.21 -3.40 16.01
C GLY A 216 -9.26 -3.51 14.81
N LEU A 217 -9.26 -2.52 13.90
CA LEU A 217 -8.43 -2.50 12.69
C LEU A 217 -7.09 -1.81 12.96
N THR A 218 -6.32 -2.37 13.85
CA THR A 218 -5.11 -1.76 14.44
C THR A 218 -4.02 -1.40 13.41
N LEU A 219 -3.95 -2.06 12.25
CA LEU A 219 -2.88 -1.87 11.26
C LEU A 219 -3.39 -1.47 9.86
N LYS A 220 -4.67 -1.06 9.76
CA LYS A 220 -5.27 -0.70 8.47
C LYS A 220 -4.54 0.44 7.77
N PHE A 221 -4.12 1.43 8.53
CA PHE A 221 -3.40 2.59 8.00
C PHE A 221 -2.03 2.21 7.43
N GLU A 222 -1.26 1.45 8.20
CA GLU A 222 0.06 0.96 7.80
C GLU A 222 -0.04 0.04 6.59
N SER A 223 -1.05 -0.84 6.55
CA SER A 223 -1.32 -1.73 5.42
C SER A 223 -1.65 -0.96 4.14
N MET A 224 -2.52 0.05 4.22
CA MET A 224 -2.85 0.91 3.07
C MET A 224 -1.62 1.71 2.60
N ALA A 225 -0.85 2.26 3.52
CA ALA A 225 0.38 3.00 3.21
C ALA A 225 1.41 2.07 2.55
N LEU A 226 1.57 0.84 3.06
CA LEU A 226 2.43 -0.18 2.51
C LEU A 226 2.07 -0.49 1.05
N ILE A 227 0.83 -0.90 0.79
CA ILE A 227 0.38 -1.28 -0.56
C ILE A 227 0.50 -0.09 -1.53
N ASN A 228 0.14 1.13 -1.11
CA ASN A 228 0.30 2.31 -1.94
C ASN A 228 1.78 2.55 -2.30
N ARG A 229 2.68 2.45 -1.32
CA ARG A 229 4.12 2.65 -1.55
C ARG A 229 4.72 1.54 -2.40
N SER A 230 4.41 0.29 -2.10
CA SER A 230 4.90 -0.87 -2.86
C SER A 230 4.55 -0.77 -4.34
N THR A 231 3.32 -0.33 -4.65
CA THR A 231 2.85 -0.25 -6.04
C THR A 231 3.20 1.05 -6.77
N MET A 232 3.94 1.98 -6.15
CA MET A 232 4.31 3.25 -6.82
C MET A 232 5.20 3.04 -8.04
N THR A 233 6.11 2.09 -8.00
CA THR A 233 7.04 1.77 -9.09
C THR A 233 6.43 0.82 -10.12
N LEU A 234 5.29 0.20 -9.81
CA LEU A 234 4.59 -0.67 -10.74
C LEU A 234 3.95 0.16 -11.86
N ARG A 235 4.21 -0.20 -13.11
CA ARG A 235 3.55 0.39 -14.28
C ARG A 235 2.04 0.17 -14.22
N ASN A 236 1.28 0.98 -14.91
CA ASN A 236 -0.16 0.75 -15.07
C ASN A 236 -0.40 -0.40 -16.05
N GLY A 237 -1.51 -1.12 -15.87
CA GLY A 237 -1.99 -2.09 -16.84
C GLY A 237 -2.54 -1.40 -18.09
N PRO A 238 -2.81 -2.18 -19.16
CA PRO A 238 -3.23 -1.64 -20.45
C PRO A 238 -4.69 -1.17 -20.46
N GLY A 239 -5.44 -1.48 -19.42
CA GLY A 239 -6.89 -1.33 -19.42
C GLY A 239 -7.60 -2.52 -20.08
N PHE A 240 -8.92 -2.61 -19.90
CA PHE A 240 -9.79 -3.66 -20.45
C PHE A 240 -11.21 -3.12 -20.62
#